data_6a701c696bf1f5be51e467ec0f35229c
#
_entry.id   6a701c696bf1f5be51e467ec0f35229c
#
_cell.length_a   1.000
_cell.length_b   1.000
_cell.length_c   1.000
_cell.angle_alpha   90.00
_cell.angle_beta   90.00
_cell.angle_gamma   90.00
#
_symmetry.space_group_name_H-M   'P 1'
#
loop_
_entity.id
_entity.type
_entity.pdbx_description
1 polymer ?
#
loop_
_entity_poly.entity_id
_entity_poly.type
_entity_poly.pdbx_seq_one_letter_code
_entity_poly.pdbx_strand_id
1 'polypeptide(L)'
;MNILLAMIPAFFWGTTYAVTQYTLADWPPLLLGAIRALPAGLLLLAFKPSLPKAQDWGVLVRLGFINIATFFVLIFVMALTLPSAISGVGMISVPVFAMLYTWLRYKKRPGRLQAVSGAALIALAWMLFDPRSISLNPVGLAAMLGAISCIIVGSSLTKSLGERIHWWTVLSWQLILGGAILTLAAIIHSMIQPAQYAAAIEQLSMTNVLGLLWVVLLNTALGYGLYVWLLQRMSVVDFTFGGIANPVAGIVSGLLLLGESFTPVQYSLMVGMIAMSLLPQVVDSLRSQAKAQTHAQIN
;
A
#
# COMPACT_ATOMS: atom_id res chain seq x y z
N MET A 1 2.36 -21.82 8.84
CA MET A 1 1.18 -20.95 8.96
C MET A 1 0.63 -20.75 7.56
N ASN A 2 -0.67 -20.68 7.40
CA ASN A 2 -1.30 -20.79 6.09
C ASN A 2 -1.11 -19.47 5.29
N ILE A 3 -0.60 -19.55 4.05
CA ILE A 3 -0.45 -18.41 3.12
C ILE A 3 -1.78 -17.65 2.94
N LEU A 4 -2.91 -18.35 3.03
CA LEU A 4 -4.25 -17.74 2.96
C LEU A 4 -4.45 -16.63 4.00
N LEU A 5 -3.85 -16.74 5.19
CA LEU A 5 -3.93 -15.66 6.19
C LEU A 5 -3.18 -14.40 5.76
N ALA A 6 -2.07 -14.55 5.01
CA ALA A 6 -1.32 -13.41 4.48
C ALA A 6 -2.03 -12.72 3.30
N MET A 7 -2.96 -13.42 2.64
CA MET A 7 -3.77 -12.84 1.57
C MET A 7 -4.83 -11.86 2.12
N ILE A 8 -5.26 -12.01 3.38
CA ILE A 8 -6.33 -11.18 3.96
C ILE A 8 -5.96 -9.68 3.97
N PRO A 9 -4.85 -9.23 4.59
CA PRO A 9 -4.48 -7.82 4.56
C PRO A 9 -4.23 -7.32 3.14
N ALA A 10 -3.58 -8.12 2.29
CA ALA A 10 -3.31 -7.76 0.92
C ALA A 10 -4.61 -7.59 0.10
N PHE A 11 -5.59 -8.47 0.29
CA PHE A 11 -6.91 -8.35 -0.32
C PHE A 11 -7.59 -7.04 0.06
N PHE A 12 -7.69 -6.74 1.35
CA PHE A 12 -8.30 -5.49 1.80
C PHE A 12 -7.60 -4.27 1.22
N TRP A 13 -6.27 -4.24 1.20
CA TRP A 13 -5.53 -3.14 0.59
C TRP A 13 -5.80 -2.99 -0.90
N GLY A 14 -5.93 -4.10 -1.63
CA GLY A 14 -6.27 -4.09 -3.06
C GLY A 14 -7.66 -3.52 -3.33
N THR A 15 -8.63 -3.77 -2.44
CA THR A 15 -9.99 -3.21 -2.60
C THR A 15 -10.07 -1.71 -2.32
N THR A 16 -9.05 -1.09 -1.72
CA THR A 16 -9.07 0.34 -1.35
C THR A 16 -9.49 1.22 -2.53
N TYR A 17 -8.95 0.95 -3.73
CA TYR A 17 -9.16 1.79 -4.91
C TYR A 17 -10.61 1.77 -5.37
N ALA A 18 -11.15 0.57 -5.63
CA ALA A 18 -12.52 0.41 -6.09
C ALA A 18 -13.54 0.85 -5.04
N VAL A 19 -13.33 0.48 -3.76
CA VAL A 19 -14.24 0.89 -2.68
C VAL A 19 -14.24 2.42 -2.54
N THR A 20 -13.08 3.07 -2.57
CA THR A 20 -13.00 4.54 -2.49
C THR A 20 -13.73 5.18 -3.67
N GLN A 21 -13.50 4.71 -4.89
CA GLN A 21 -14.12 5.29 -6.08
C GLN A 21 -15.63 5.04 -6.11
N TYR A 22 -16.08 3.86 -5.67
CA TYR A 22 -17.50 3.52 -5.65
C TYR A 22 -18.29 4.22 -4.55
N THR A 23 -17.70 4.37 -3.35
CA THR A 23 -18.42 4.83 -2.18
C THR A 23 -18.07 6.23 -1.72
N LEU A 24 -16.94 6.81 -2.15
CA LEU A 24 -16.35 8.05 -1.62
C LEU A 24 -15.80 8.95 -2.75
N ALA A 25 -16.35 8.85 -3.97
CA ALA A 25 -15.85 9.54 -5.16
C ALA A 25 -15.71 11.06 -4.98
N ASP A 26 -16.69 11.68 -4.31
CA ASP A 26 -16.77 13.14 -4.14
C ASP A 26 -16.10 13.63 -2.85
N TRP A 27 -15.44 12.73 -2.12
CA TRP A 27 -14.81 13.08 -0.85
C TRP A 27 -13.39 13.61 -1.04
N PRO A 28 -13.01 14.72 -0.37
CA PRO A 28 -11.66 15.27 -0.46
C PRO A 28 -10.61 14.25 0.03
N PRO A 29 -9.51 14.00 -0.73
CA PRO A 29 -8.46 13.04 -0.34
C PRO A 29 -7.85 13.29 1.04
N LEU A 30 -7.71 14.56 1.44
CA LEU A 30 -7.20 14.91 2.78
C LEU A 30 -8.16 14.46 3.89
N LEU A 31 -9.47 14.64 3.69
CA LEU A 31 -10.50 14.20 4.63
C LEU A 31 -10.51 12.66 4.74
N LEU A 32 -10.48 11.98 3.60
CA LEU A 32 -10.41 10.52 3.55
C LEU A 32 -9.18 9.98 4.28
N GLY A 33 -8.03 10.60 4.05
CA GLY A 33 -6.79 10.24 4.75
C GLY A 33 -6.88 10.43 6.26
N ALA A 34 -7.45 11.55 6.71
CA ALA A 34 -7.64 11.85 8.13
C ALA A 34 -8.56 10.83 8.81
N ILE A 35 -9.74 10.57 8.21
CA ILE A 35 -10.72 9.61 8.74
C ILE A 35 -10.17 8.18 8.71
N ARG A 36 -9.38 7.83 7.70
CA ARG A 36 -8.76 6.50 7.63
C ARG A 36 -7.71 6.30 8.73
N ALA A 37 -6.85 7.29 8.98
CA ALA A 37 -5.67 7.13 9.81
C ALA A 37 -5.96 7.35 11.30
N LEU A 38 -6.56 8.48 11.67
CA LEU A 38 -6.69 8.90 13.06
C LEU A 38 -7.56 7.94 13.89
N PRO A 39 -8.79 7.58 13.47
CA PRO A 39 -9.61 6.65 14.21
C PRO A 39 -8.98 5.25 14.33
N ALA A 40 -8.35 4.75 13.25
CA ALA A 40 -7.67 3.46 13.28
C ALA A 40 -6.49 3.46 14.25
N GLY A 41 -5.69 4.53 14.28
CA GLY A 41 -4.58 4.68 15.22
C GLY A 41 -5.04 4.74 16.68
N LEU A 42 -6.10 5.51 16.94
CA LEU A 42 -6.71 5.59 18.28
C LEU A 42 -7.30 4.26 18.73
N LEU A 43 -7.97 3.54 17.82
CA LEU A 43 -8.51 2.21 18.08
C LEU A 43 -7.40 1.22 18.47
N LEU A 44 -6.31 1.18 17.71
CA LEU A 44 -5.16 0.32 18.01
C LEU A 44 -4.51 0.69 19.35
N LEU A 45 -4.36 1.99 19.64
CA LEU A 45 -3.80 2.44 20.92
C LEU A 45 -4.71 2.08 22.09
N ALA A 46 -6.04 2.18 21.94
CA ALA A 46 -7.00 1.78 22.96
C ALA A 46 -6.96 0.26 23.20
N PHE A 47 -6.74 -0.54 22.16
CA PHE A 47 -6.64 -2.00 22.26
C PHE A 47 -5.39 -2.45 23.05
N LYS A 48 -4.25 -1.80 22.79
CA LYS A 48 -3.00 -2.04 23.52
C LYS A 48 -2.27 -0.71 23.74
N PRO A 49 -2.51 -0.06 24.90
CA PRO A 49 -1.85 1.20 25.23
C PRO A 49 -0.33 1.07 25.23
N SER A 50 0.35 1.97 24.52
CA SER A 50 1.80 2.04 24.48
C SER A 50 2.25 3.47 24.23
N LEU A 51 3.20 3.96 25.02
CA LEU A 51 3.75 5.30 24.90
C LEU A 51 5.19 5.24 24.39
N PRO A 52 5.56 6.10 23.44
CA PRO A 52 6.94 6.23 22.99
C PRO A 52 7.79 6.96 24.05
N LYS A 53 9.09 6.70 24.05
CA LYS A 53 10.02 7.47 24.86
C LYS A 53 10.18 8.89 24.27
N ALA A 54 10.57 9.86 25.11
CA ALA A 54 10.72 11.26 24.68
C ALA A 54 11.59 11.44 23.45
N GLN A 55 12.67 10.68 23.33
CA GLN A 55 13.61 10.70 22.20
C GLN A 55 13.06 10.14 20.89
N ASP A 56 11.94 9.42 20.91
CA ASP A 56 11.41 8.70 19.75
C ASP A 56 10.36 9.51 18.96
N TRP A 57 9.84 10.59 19.55
CA TRP A 57 8.81 11.42 18.92
C TRP A 57 9.22 11.96 17.55
N GLY A 58 10.45 12.45 17.41
CA GLY A 58 10.93 13.02 16.15
C GLY A 58 10.91 12.05 14.98
N VAL A 59 11.25 10.77 15.20
CA VAL A 59 11.19 9.76 14.16
C VAL A 59 9.75 9.30 13.90
N LEU A 60 8.90 9.22 14.93
CA LEU A 60 7.50 8.87 14.77
C LEU A 60 6.70 9.93 14.01
N VAL A 61 6.99 11.23 14.23
CA VAL A 61 6.42 12.32 13.44
C VAL A 61 6.83 12.20 11.96
N ARG A 62 8.11 11.92 11.67
CA ARG A 62 8.58 11.71 10.29
C ARG A 62 7.89 10.52 9.63
N LEU A 63 7.74 9.40 10.35
CA LEU A 63 7.00 8.24 9.86
C LEU A 63 5.52 8.55 9.67
N GLY A 64 4.89 9.25 10.60
CA GLY A 64 3.51 9.72 10.46
C GLY A 64 3.33 10.60 9.23
N PHE A 65 4.26 11.51 8.98
CA PHE A 65 4.22 12.38 7.80
C PHE A 65 4.41 11.59 6.49
N ILE A 66 5.46 10.74 6.40
CA ILE A 66 5.81 10.05 5.14
C ILE A 66 4.87 8.86 4.88
N ASN A 67 4.77 7.91 5.85
CA ASN A 67 4.07 6.65 5.68
C ASN A 67 2.55 6.76 5.76
N ILE A 68 2.05 7.79 6.43
CA ILE A 68 0.62 7.93 6.67
C ILE A 68 0.11 9.19 5.97
N ALA A 69 0.52 10.39 6.38
CA ALA A 69 -0.09 11.61 5.86
C ALA A 69 0.09 11.73 4.34
N THR A 70 1.33 11.77 3.87
CA THR A 70 1.62 11.90 2.43
C THR A 70 1.17 10.67 1.65
N PHE A 71 1.47 9.48 2.15
CA PHE A 71 1.11 8.23 1.48
C PHE A 71 -0.41 8.08 1.30
N PHE A 72 -1.23 8.32 2.34
CA PHE A 72 -2.68 8.14 2.24
C PHE A 72 -3.34 9.15 1.30
N VAL A 73 -2.90 10.42 1.34
CA VAL A 73 -3.38 11.41 0.34
C VAL A 73 -3.09 10.93 -1.07
N LEU A 74 -1.87 10.49 -1.35
CA LEU A 74 -1.48 10.00 -2.67
C LEU A 74 -2.26 8.75 -3.08
N ILE A 75 -2.52 7.82 -2.15
CA ILE A 75 -3.38 6.64 -2.41
C ILE A 75 -4.81 7.05 -2.76
N PHE A 76 -5.40 8.04 -2.05
CA PHE A 76 -6.74 8.48 -2.37
C PHE A 76 -6.80 9.30 -3.68
N VAL A 77 -5.81 10.15 -3.94
CA VAL A 77 -5.70 10.84 -5.25
C VAL A 77 -5.60 9.80 -6.37
N MET A 78 -4.75 8.79 -6.22
CA MET A 78 -4.64 7.70 -7.18
C MET A 78 -5.96 6.93 -7.34
N ALA A 79 -6.61 6.57 -6.24
CA ALA A 79 -7.88 5.84 -6.25
C ALA A 79 -9.01 6.60 -6.95
N LEU A 80 -9.05 7.92 -6.80
CA LEU A 80 -10.08 8.77 -7.41
C LEU A 80 -9.79 9.19 -8.85
N THR A 81 -8.58 8.94 -9.36
CA THR A 81 -8.14 9.45 -10.67
C THR A 81 -7.68 8.37 -11.65
N LEU A 82 -7.39 7.17 -11.17
CA LEU A 82 -6.99 6.02 -12.00
C LEU A 82 -7.99 4.87 -11.84
N PRO A 83 -8.13 4.01 -12.88
CA PRO A 83 -8.86 2.76 -12.73
C PRO A 83 -8.28 1.91 -11.58
N SER A 84 -9.17 1.21 -10.85
CA SER A 84 -8.81 0.41 -9.68
C SER A 84 -7.79 -0.68 -10.00
N ALA A 85 -7.99 -1.38 -11.13
CA ALA A 85 -7.06 -2.40 -11.60
C ALA A 85 -5.67 -1.82 -11.91
N ILE A 86 -5.60 -0.65 -12.56
CA ILE A 86 -4.35 0.05 -12.87
C ILE A 86 -3.63 0.48 -11.59
N SER A 87 -4.37 1.00 -10.62
CA SER A 87 -3.84 1.39 -9.31
C SER A 87 -3.23 0.19 -8.57
N GLY A 88 -3.96 -0.93 -8.50
CA GLY A 88 -3.49 -2.15 -7.84
C GLY A 88 -2.26 -2.76 -8.52
N VAL A 89 -2.29 -2.87 -9.85
CA VAL A 89 -1.17 -3.42 -10.64
C VAL A 89 0.02 -2.47 -10.64
N GLY A 90 -0.19 -1.16 -10.69
CA GLY A 90 0.90 -0.17 -10.63
C GLY A 90 1.72 -0.27 -9.34
N MET A 91 1.07 -0.55 -8.21
CA MET A 91 1.74 -0.74 -6.92
C MET A 91 2.63 -2.00 -6.86
N ILE A 92 2.48 -2.95 -7.79
CA ILE A 92 3.40 -4.09 -7.93
C ILE A 92 4.81 -3.63 -8.32
N SER A 93 4.97 -2.42 -8.85
CA SER A 93 6.27 -1.86 -9.21
C SER A 93 7.16 -1.49 -8.00
N VAL A 94 6.61 -1.46 -6.78
CA VAL A 94 7.36 -1.13 -5.54
C VAL A 94 8.70 -1.87 -5.43
N PRO A 95 8.82 -3.19 -5.65
CA PRO A 95 10.11 -3.89 -5.57
C PRO A 95 11.16 -3.37 -6.55
N VAL A 96 10.77 -2.96 -7.76
CA VAL A 96 11.68 -2.41 -8.77
C VAL A 96 12.24 -1.07 -8.32
N PHE A 97 11.37 -0.18 -7.85
CA PHE A 97 11.80 1.11 -7.31
C PHE A 97 12.63 0.94 -6.02
N ALA A 98 12.32 -0.05 -5.18
CA ALA A 98 13.12 -0.38 -3.99
C ALA A 98 14.52 -0.89 -4.35
N MET A 99 14.66 -1.69 -5.42
CA MET A 99 15.95 -2.10 -5.97
C MET A 99 16.76 -0.89 -6.45
N LEU A 100 16.13 -0.02 -7.21
CA LEU A 100 16.76 1.22 -7.71
C LEU A 100 17.21 2.12 -6.56
N TYR A 101 16.35 2.35 -5.56
CA TYR A 101 16.68 3.10 -4.36
C TYR A 101 17.86 2.49 -3.62
N THR A 102 17.86 1.18 -3.42
CA THR A 102 18.94 0.45 -2.73
C THR A 102 20.27 0.56 -3.49
N TRP A 103 20.22 0.46 -4.80
CA TRP A 103 21.40 0.63 -5.65
C TRP A 103 21.95 2.06 -5.58
N LEU A 104 21.10 3.05 -5.73
CA LEU A 104 21.52 4.47 -5.71
C LEU A 104 22.03 4.90 -4.33
N ARG A 105 21.31 4.51 -3.26
CA ARG A 105 21.60 4.97 -1.90
C ARG A 105 22.72 4.21 -1.22
N TYR A 106 22.76 2.88 -1.41
CA TYR A 106 23.69 1.98 -0.71
C TYR A 106 24.71 1.34 -1.64
N LYS A 107 24.70 1.69 -2.94
CA LYS A 107 25.57 1.12 -4.00
C LYS A 107 25.49 -0.40 -4.10
N LYS A 108 24.46 -1.03 -3.55
CA LYS A 108 24.23 -2.48 -3.60
C LYS A 108 23.52 -2.83 -4.91
N ARG A 109 24.23 -3.49 -5.81
CA ARG A 109 23.67 -3.91 -7.11
C ARG A 109 22.62 -5.01 -6.92
N PRO A 110 21.50 -4.96 -7.67
CA PRO A 110 20.52 -6.04 -7.67
C PRO A 110 21.12 -7.33 -8.27
N GLY A 111 20.61 -8.47 -7.84
CA GLY A 111 20.96 -9.77 -8.44
C GLY A 111 20.51 -9.83 -9.90
N ARG A 112 21.14 -10.69 -10.71
CA ARG A 112 20.79 -10.80 -12.15
C ARG A 112 19.31 -11.08 -12.38
N LEU A 113 18.72 -12.01 -11.62
CA LEU A 113 17.30 -12.35 -11.73
C LEU A 113 16.41 -11.16 -11.37
N GLN A 114 16.73 -10.45 -10.29
CA GLN A 114 16.00 -9.23 -9.87
C GLN A 114 16.08 -8.14 -10.93
N ALA A 115 17.26 -7.94 -11.54
CA ALA A 115 17.44 -6.95 -12.60
C ALA A 115 16.64 -7.30 -13.86
N VAL A 116 16.67 -8.57 -14.31
CA VAL A 116 15.92 -9.03 -15.50
C VAL A 116 14.41 -8.94 -15.24
N SER A 117 13.93 -9.45 -14.10
CA SER A 117 12.50 -9.36 -13.76
C SER A 117 12.03 -7.92 -13.61
N GLY A 118 12.86 -7.04 -13.04
CA GLY A 118 12.57 -5.62 -12.91
C GLY A 118 12.51 -4.92 -14.27
N ALA A 119 13.44 -5.20 -15.18
CA ALA A 119 13.42 -4.66 -16.55
C ALA A 119 12.18 -5.15 -17.31
N ALA A 120 11.83 -6.43 -17.20
CA ALA A 120 10.62 -6.98 -17.81
C ALA A 120 9.35 -6.33 -17.24
N LEU A 121 9.28 -6.12 -15.91
CA LEU A 121 8.17 -5.43 -15.27
C LEU A 121 8.03 -3.99 -15.78
N ILE A 122 9.12 -3.25 -15.93
CA ILE A 122 9.09 -1.89 -16.49
C ILE A 122 8.59 -1.91 -17.95
N ALA A 123 9.05 -2.86 -18.78
CA ALA A 123 8.60 -2.99 -20.17
C ALA A 123 7.10 -3.30 -20.24
N LEU A 124 6.59 -4.23 -19.41
CA LEU A 124 5.17 -4.56 -19.33
C LEU A 124 4.34 -3.36 -18.83
N ALA A 125 4.83 -2.62 -17.84
CA ALA A 125 4.18 -1.41 -17.34
C ALA A 125 4.13 -0.32 -18.45
N TRP A 126 5.19 -0.14 -19.19
CA TRP A 126 5.23 0.78 -20.32
C TRP A 126 4.18 0.43 -21.39
N MET A 127 4.04 -0.87 -21.71
CA MET A 127 3.01 -1.33 -22.65
C MET A 127 1.60 -1.16 -22.10
N LEU A 128 1.39 -1.42 -20.79
CA LEU A 128 0.08 -1.29 -20.13
C LEU A 128 -0.35 0.18 -20.03
N PHE A 129 0.58 1.07 -19.72
CA PHE A 129 0.32 2.49 -19.52
C PHE A 129 0.50 3.32 -20.80
N ASP A 130 0.54 2.68 -21.96
CA ASP A 130 0.64 3.36 -23.24
C ASP A 130 -0.56 4.30 -23.46
N PRO A 131 -0.34 5.62 -23.59
CA PRO A 131 -1.42 6.60 -23.79
C PRO A 131 -2.26 6.36 -25.05
N ARG A 132 -1.75 5.54 -26.00
CA ARG A 132 -2.48 5.14 -27.22
C ARG A 132 -3.53 4.07 -26.93
N SER A 133 -3.32 3.27 -25.89
CA SER A 133 -4.20 2.14 -25.52
C SER A 133 -5.16 2.49 -24.39
N ILE A 134 -4.76 3.38 -23.48
CA ILE A 134 -5.57 3.81 -22.32
C ILE A 134 -5.24 5.26 -21.96
N SER A 135 -6.30 6.07 -21.79
CA SER A 135 -6.14 7.44 -21.29
C SER A 135 -6.08 7.42 -19.78
N LEU A 136 -4.91 7.70 -19.20
CA LEU A 136 -4.69 7.75 -17.76
C LEU A 136 -4.49 9.20 -17.31
N ASN A 137 -5.05 9.52 -16.14
CA ASN A 137 -4.89 10.84 -15.53
C ASN A 137 -3.43 11.04 -15.05
N PRO A 138 -2.70 12.06 -15.54
CA PRO A 138 -1.31 12.30 -15.14
C PRO A 138 -1.13 12.56 -13.64
N VAL A 139 -2.14 13.18 -13.00
CA VAL A 139 -2.13 13.43 -11.55
C VAL A 139 -2.15 12.11 -10.78
N GLY A 140 -2.97 11.15 -11.24
CA GLY A 140 -3.03 9.82 -10.65
C GLY A 140 -1.72 9.04 -10.81
N LEU A 141 -1.08 9.12 -11.98
CA LEU A 141 0.23 8.50 -12.22
C LEU A 141 1.32 9.14 -11.33
N ALA A 142 1.32 10.46 -11.21
CA ALA A 142 2.25 11.15 -10.31
C ALA A 142 2.00 10.77 -8.83
N ALA A 143 0.73 10.67 -8.42
CA ALA A 143 0.34 10.21 -7.09
C ALA A 143 0.81 8.76 -6.83
N MET A 144 0.71 7.88 -7.81
CA MET A 144 1.21 6.50 -7.74
C MET A 144 2.73 6.45 -7.51
N LEU A 145 3.50 7.21 -8.30
CA LEU A 145 4.96 7.28 -8.13
C LEU A 145 5.35 7.87 -6.77
N GLY A 146 4.63 8.90 -6.32
CA GLY A 146 4.79 9.47 -4.99
C GLY A 146 4.50 8.46 -3.88
N ALA A 147 3.40 7.71 -3.98
CA ALA A 147 3.03 6.67 -3.02
C ALA A 147 4.08 5.55 -2.95
N ILE A 148 4.60 5.09 -4.10
CA ILE A 148 5.71 4.13 -4.16
C ILE A 148 6.94 4.69 -3.45
N SER A 149 7.27 5.95 -3.69
CA SER A 149 8.41 6.62 -3.04
C SER A 149 8.23 6.69 -1.52
N CYS A 150 7.03 7.03 -1.04
CA CYS A 150 6.70 7.06 0.39
C CYS A 150 6.88 5.68 1.04
N ILE A 151 6.40 4.60 0.40
CA ILE A 151 6.60 3.23 0.91
C ILE A 151 8.08 2.91 1.04
N ILE A 152 8.89 3.22 0.04
CA ILE A 152 10.32 2.88 0.03
C ILE A 152 11.07 3.65 1.12
N VAL A 153 10.88 4.98 1.17
CA VAL A 153 11.55 5.83 2.17
C VAL A 153 11.07 5.48 3.57
N GLY A 154 9.77 5.32 3.75
CA GLY A 154 9.18 4.99 5.03
C GLY A 154 9.57 3.60 5.54
N SER A 155 9.61 2.59 4.65
CA SER A 155 10.09 1.24 4.99
C SER A 155 11.57 1.27 5.36
N SER A 156 12.39 2.04 4.65
CA SER A 156 13.81 2.22 4.96
C SER A 156 14.01 2.86 6.33
N LEU A 157 13.22 3.91 6.63
CA LEU A 157 13.24 4.59 7.93
C LEU A 157 12.76 3.66 9.06
N THR A 158 11.67 2.92 8.84
CA THR A 158 11.17 1.93 9.81
C THR A 158 12.22 0.85 10.09
N LYS A 159 12.86 0.34 9.05
CA LYS A 159 13.92 -0.66 9.19
C LYS A 159 15.12 -0.15 9.97
N SER A 160 15.47 1.14 9.86
CA SER A 160 16.56 1.75 10.61
C SER A 160 16.30 1.84 12.12
N LEU A 161 15.05 1.71 12.55
CA LEU A 161 14.69 1.66 13.97
C LEU A 161 15.10 0.35 14.64
N GLY A 162 15.16 -0.75 13.90
CA GLY A 162 15.40 -2.08 14.45
C GLY A 162 14.42 -2.41 15.58
N GLU A 163 14.94 -2.90 16.69
CA GLU A 163 14.17 -3.23 17.90
C GLU A 163 14.09 -2.07 18.91
N ARG A 164 14.63 -0.89 18.58
CA ARG A 164 14.68 0.28 19.50
C ARG A 164 13.29 0.70 19.97
N ILE A 165 12.30 0.64 19.07
CA ILE A 165 10.91 0.97 19.36
C ILE A 165 10.07 -0.25 19.04
N HIS A 166 9.21 -0.65 19.99
CA HIS A 166 8.31 -1.78 19.76
C HIS A 166 7.39 -1.49 18.56
N TRP A 167 7.27 -2.43 17.65
CA TRP A 167 6.53 -2.26 16.39
C TRP A 167 5.09 -1.76 16.55
N TRP A 168 4.40 -2.19 17.63
CA TRP A 168 3.03 -1.74 17.92
C TRP A 168 2.99 -0.24 18.22
N THR A 169 3.97 0.26 18.97
CA THR A 169 4.13 1.69 19.27
C THR A 169 4.38 2.46 17.97
N VAL A 170 5.26 1.97 17.09
CA VAL A 170 5.50 2.58 15.78
C VAL A 170 4.21 2.63 14.97
N LEU A 171 3.48 1.51 14.89
CA LEU A 171 2.24 1.41 14.12
C LEU A 171 1.17 2.37 14.64
N SER A 172 0.86 2.31 15.93
CA SER A 172 -0.21 3.13 16.51
C SER A 172 0.11 4.62 16.41
N TRP A 173 1.34 5.02 16.76
CA TRP A 173 1.70 6.43 16.80
C TRP A 173 1.95 7.03 15.42
N GLN A 174 2.46 6.29 14.44
CA GLN A 174 2.54 6.82 13.08
C GLN A 174 1.14 7.08 12.50
N LEU A 175 0.15 6.23 12.79
CA LEU A 175 -1.24 6.43 12.37
C LEU A 175 -1.87 7.66 13.06
N ILE A 176 -1.66 7.81 14.38
CA ILE A 176 -2.20 8.95 15.14
C ILE A 176 -1.55 10.26 14.67
N LEU A 177 -0.22 10.31 14.60
CA LEU A 177 0.50 11.52 14.19
C LEU A 177 0.23 11.88 12.74
N GLY A 178 0.26 10.91 11.83
CA GLY A 178 -0.08 11.13 10.43
C GLY A 178 -1.55 11.51 10.25
N GLY A 179 -2.45 10.89 10.99
CA GLY A 179 -3.87 11.24 11.01
C GLY A 179 -4.12 12.65 11.56
N ALA A 180 -3.41 13.06 12.62
CA ALA A 180 -3.48 14.42 13.16
C ALA A 180 -2.97 15.47 12.14
N ILE A 181 -1.85 15.17 11.45
CA ILE A 181 -1.34 16.03 10.36
C ILE A 181 -2.39 16.15 9.24
N LEU A 182 -3.00 15.04 8.82
CA LEU A 182 -4.05 15.04 7.80
C LEU A 182 -5.29 15.80 8.25
N THR A 183 -5.69 15.65 9.51
CA THR A 183 -6.84 16.39 10.07
C THR A 183 -6.57 17.89 10.05
N LEU A 184 -5.39 18.32 10.46
CA LEU A 184 -5.00 19.74 10.38
C LEU A 184 -4.98 20.22 8.91
N ALA A 185 -4.40 19.45 8.00
CA ALA A 185 -4.38 19.79 6.57
C ALA A 185 -5.82 19.84 5.98
N ALA A 186 -6.71 18.92 6.37
CA ALA A 186 -8.09 18.92 5.95
C ALA A 186 -8.85 20.15 6.48
N ILE A 187 -8.64 20.55 7.74
CA ILE A 187 -9.22 21.77 8.32
C ILE A 187 -8.74 23.01 7.55
N ILE A 188 -7.43 23.13 7.28
CA ILE A 188 -6.90 24.28 6.52
C ILE A 188 -7.47 24.28 5.10
N HIS A 189 -7.54 23.13 4.43
CA HIS A 189 -8.07 23.01 3.08
C HIS A 189 -9.58 23.29 3.04
N SER A 190 -10.34 22.94 4.08
CA SER A 190 -11.77 23.25 4.17
C SER A 190 -12.06 24.75 4.26
N MET A 191 -11.12 25.56 4.79
CA MET A 191 -11.25 27.02 4.77
C MET A 191 -11.05 27.61 3.35
N ILE A 192 -10.32 26.90 2.48
CA ILE A 192 -10.04 27.31 1.09
C ILE A 192 -11.14 26.80 0.16
N GLN A 193 -11.62 25.56 0.40
CA GLN A 193 -12.59 24.85 -0.43
C GLN A 193 -13.79 24.36 0.41
N PRO A 194 -14.55 25.24 1.08
CA PRO A 194 -15.59 24.85 2.04
C PRO A 194 -16.70 24.02 1.38
N ALA A 195 -17.03 24.32 0.13
CA ALA A 195 -18.11 23.64 -0.58
C ALA A 195 -17.87 22.13 -0.75
N GLN A 196 -16.63 21.69 -0.97
CA GLN A 196 -16.30 20.26 -1.11
C GLN A 196 -16.53 19.50 0.20
N TYR A 197 -16.16 20.09 1.33
CA TYR A 197 -16.33 19.48 2.65
C TYR A 197 -17.79 19.49 3.11
N ALA A 198 -18.51 20.59 2.85
CA ALA A 198 -19.94 20.68 3.11
C ALA A 198 -20.71 19.62 2.31
N ALA A 199 -20.45 19.52 1.00
CA ALA A 199 -21.10 18.53 0.14
C ALA A 199 -20.84 17.08 0.61
N ALA A 200 -19.62 16.75 1.04
CA ALA A 200 -19.30 15.42 1.55
C ALA A 200 -20.07 15.07 2.83
N ILE A 201 -20.36 16.06 3.70
CA ILE A 201 -21.09 15.86 4.95
C ILE A 201 -22.61 15.88 4.71
N GLU A 202 -23.11 16.82 3.91
CA GLU A 202 -24.54 16.98 3.62
C GLU A 202 -25.11 15.81 2.79
N GLN A 203 -24.30 15.25 1.92
CA GLN A 203 -24.67 14.10 1.08
C GLN A 203 -24.26 12.75 1.71
N LEU A 204 -23.99 12.72 3.02
CA LEU A 204 -23.61 11.49 3.70
C LEU A 204 -24.71 10.44 3.57
N SER A 205 -24.39 9.37 2.88
CA SER A 205 -25.27 8.23 2.65
C SER A 205 -24.79 6.98 3.41
N MET A 206 -25.65 5.97 3.50
CA MET A 206 -25.26 4.68 4.06
C MET A 206 -24.09 4.07 3.26
N THR A 207 -24.05 4.26 1.96
CA THR A 207 -22.95 3.81 1.09
C THR A 207 -21.62 4.45 1.50
N ASN A 208 -21.63 5.77 1.77
CA ASN A 208 -20.40 6.45 2.25
C ASN A 208 -19.96 5.91 3.63
N VAL A 209 -20.91 5.72 4.56
CA VAL A 209 -20.61 5.16 5.89
C VAL A 209 -19.98 3.77 5.78
N LEU A 210 -20.54 2.90 4.94
CA LEU A 210 -19.98 1.56 4.70
C LEU A 210 -18.59 1.63 4.09
N GLY A 211 -18.36 2.52 3.12
CA GLY A 211 -17.04 2.78 2.55
C GLY A 211 -16.03 3.27 3.58
N LEU A 212 -16.41 4.23 4.43
CA LEU A 212 -15.56 4.72 5.51
C LEU A 212 -15.23 3.62 6.52
N LEU A 213 -16.21 2.83 6.95
CA LEU A 213 -15.98 1.68 7.84
C LEU A 213 -15.04 0.67 7.19
N TRP A 214 -15.20 0.39 5.91
CA TRP A 214 -14.31 -0.51 5.17
C TRP A 214 -12.86 -0.02 5.21
N VAL A 215 -12.60 1.24 4.85
CA VAL A 215 -11.23 1.76 4.81
C VAL A 215 -10.61 1.95 6.20
N VAL A 216 -11.40 2.27 7.23
CA VAL A 216 -10.92 2.43 8.60
C VAL A 216 -10.66 1.08 9.27
N LEU A 217 -11.67 0.21 9.29
CA LEU A 217 -11.62 -1.02 10.06
C LEU A 217 -10.88 -2.14 9.31
N LEU A 218 -11.26 -2.39 8.06
CA LEU A 218 -10.73 -3.53 7.31
C LEU A 218 -9.39 -3.22 6.65
N ASN A 219 -9.30 -2.10 5.92
CA ASN A 219 -8.06 -1.77 5.22
C ASN A 219 -6.98 -1.25 6.17
N THR A 220 -7.34 -0.59 7.28
CA THR A 220 -6.35 0.03 8.15
C THR A 220 -6.20 -0.71 9.47
N ALA A 221 -7.18 -0.74 10.35
CA ALA A 221 -7.00 -1.37 11.66
C ALA A 221 -6.71 -2.88 11.54
N LEU A 222 -7.55 -3.62 10.83
CA LEU A 222 -7.37 -5.06 10.62
C LEU A 222 -6.19 -5.35 9.68
N GLY A 223 -6.12 -4.67 8.53
CA GLY A 223 -5.08 -4.88 7.53
C GLY A 223 -3.68 -4.66 8.08
N TYR A 224 -3.41 -3.52 8.72
CA TYR A 224 -2.11 -3.26 9.34
C TYR A 224 -1.88 -4.11 10.58
N GLY A 225 -2.91 -4.37 11.40
CA GLY A 225 -2.80 -5.24 12.57
C GLY A 225 -2.40 -6.66 12.17
N LEU A 226 -3.11 -7.27 11.21
CA LEU A 226 -2.78 -8.59 10.68
C LEU A 226 -1.41 -8.62 10.00
N TYR A 227 -1.10 -7.60 9.19
CA TYR A 227 0.20 -7.47 8.52
C TYR A 227 1.34 -7.60 9.50
N VAL A 228 1.33 -6.81 10.56
CA VAL A 228 2.41 -6.81 11.54
C VAL A 228 2.43 -8.10 12.36
N TRP A 229 1.26 -8.62 12.74
CA TRP A 229 1.14 -9.89 13.46
C TRP A 229 1.69 -11.07 12.65
N LEU A 230 1.42 -11.10 11.33
CA LEU A 230 1.90 -12.13 10.42
C LEU A 230 3.41 -12.04 10.17
N LEU A 231 3.96 -10.83 10.01
CA LEU A 231 5.40 -10.64 9.79
C LEU A 231 6.26 -11.22 10.93
N GLN A 232 5.72 -11.28 12.15
CA GLN A 232 6.41 -11.89 13.28
C GLN A 232 6.34 -13.42 13.31
N ARG A 233 5.44 -14.03 12.53
CA ARG A 233 5.11 -15.45 12.62
C ARG A 233 5.28 -16.22 11.31
N MET A 234 5.45 -15.53 10.21
CA MET A 234 5.62 -16.11 8.88
C MET A 234 7.00 -15.81 8.33
N SER A 235 7.48 -16.68 7.45
CA SER A 235 8.62 -16.33 6.64
C SER A 235 8.27 -15.15 5.72
N VAL A 236 9.27 -14.31 5.42
CA VAL A 236 9.10 -13.18 4.48
C VAL A 236 8.59 -13.68 3.12
N VAL A 237 9.03 -14.86 2.72
CA VAL A 237 8.62 -15.50 1.46
C VAL A 237 7.14 -15.83 1.45
N ASP A 238 6.64 -16.54 2.47
CA ASP A 238 5.22 -16.92 2.56
C ASP A 238 4.33 -15.69 2.62
N PHE A 239 4.79 -14.66 3.35
CA PHE A 239 4.06 -13.38 3.42
C PHE A 239 3.97 -12.70 2.05
N THR A 240 5.06 -12.72 1.28
CA THR A 240 5.09 -12.09 -0.05
C THR A 240 4.18 -12.80 -1.05
N PHE A 241 4.06 -14.14 -0.98
CA PHE A 241 3.06 -14.85 -1.78
C PHE A 241 1.63 -14.41 -1.45
N GLY A 242 1.34 -14.09 -0.18
CA GLY A 242 0.06 -13.48 0.21
C GLY A 242 -0.19 -12.13 -0.46
N GLY A 243 0.86 -11.39 -0.75
CA GLY A 243 0.81 -10.07 -1.40
C GLY A 243 0.17 -10.07 -2.79
N ILE A 244 0.12 -11.22 -3.49
CA ILE A 244 -0.56 -11.39 -4.79
C ILE A 244 -2.07 -11.05 -4.72
N ALA A 245 -2.67 -11.19 -3.54
CA ALA A 245 -4.07 -10.86 -3.34
C ALA A 245 -4.38 -9.37 -3.56
N ASN A 246 -3.40 -8.47 -3.39
CA ASN A 246 -3.59 -7.03 -3.57
C ASN A 246 -3.95 -6.66 -5.02
N PRO A 247 -3.10 -6.93 -6.03
CA PRO A 247 -3.45 -6.59 -7.42
C PRO A 247 -4.66 -7.39 -7.93
N VAL A 248 -4.81 -8.65 -7.51
CA VAL A 248 -5.97 -9.46 -7.88
C VAL A 248 -7.25 -8.84 -7.32
N ALA A 249 -7.25 -8.43 -6.06
CA ALA A 249 -8.40 -7.75 -5.45
C ALA A 249 -8.69 -6.39 -6.13
N GLY A 250 -7.66 -5.64 -6.54
CA GLY A 250 -7.82 -4.41 -7.31
C GLY A 250 -8.53 -4.63 -8.64
N ILE A 251 -8.10 -5.64 -9.40
CA ILE A 251 -8.71 -6.01 -10.69
C ILE A 251 -10.16 -6.49 -10.48
N VAL A 252 -10.37 -7.44 -9.56
CA VAL A 252 -11.69 -8.03 -9.32
C VAL A 252 -12.67 -7.01 -8.77
N SER A 253 -12.27 -6.19 -7.79
CA SER A 253 -13.14 -5.15 -7.25
C SER A 253 -13.43 -4.03 -8.25
N GLY A 254 -12.48 -3.67 -9.11
CA GLY A 254 -12.71 -2.74 -10.23
C GLY A 254 -13.74 -3.26 -11.22
N LEU A 255 -13.64 -4.54 -11.59
CA LEU A 255 -14.62 -5.20 -12.45
C LEU A 255 -16.02 -5.23 -11.81
N LEU A 256 -16.10 -5.68 -10.54
CA LEU A 256 -17.39 -5.92 -9.88
C LEU A 256 -18.10 -4.66 -9.40
N LEU A 257 -17.37 -3.67 -8.85
CA LEU A 257 -17.94 -2.46 -8.27
C LEU A 257 -18.04 -1.31 -9.26
N LEU A 258 -17.09 -1.21 -10.18
CA LEU A 258 -16.98 -0.06 -11.09
C LEU A 258 -17.31 -0.42 -12.54
N GLY A 259 -17.50 -1.73 -12.87
CA GLY A 259 -17.69 -2.17 -14.24
C GLY A 259 -16.46 -1.97 -15.13
N GLU A 260 -15.27 -1.87 -14.55
CA GLU A 260 -14.02 -1.72 -15.31
C GLU A 260 -13.84 -2.91 -16.26
N SER A 261 -13.51 -2.61 -17.50
CA SER A 261 -13.22 -3.64 -18.51
C SER A 261 -11.93 -3.29 -19.25
N PHE A 262 -11.11 -4.28 -19.49
CA PHE A 262 -9.84 -4.15 -20.20
C PHE A 262 -9.79 -5.14 -21.35
N THR A 263 -8.98 -4.84 -22.33
CA THR A 263 -8.74 -5.76 -23.45
C THR A 263 -8.01 -7.02 -22.97
N PRO A 264 -8.11 -8.15 -23.67
CA PRO A 264 -7.35 -9.36 -23.33
C PRO A 264 -5.84 -9.12 -23.27
N VAL A 265 -5.33 -8.21 -24.07
CA VAL A 265 -3.91 -7.80 -24.05
C VAL A 265 -3.57 -7.11 -22.73
N GLN A 266 -4.40 -6.15 -22.29
CA GLN A 266 -4.18 -5.45 -21.02
C GLN A 266 -4.24 -6.40 -19.82
N TYR A 267 -5.20 -7.34 -19.78
CA TYR A 267 -5.20 -8.37 -18.75
C TYR A 267 -3.95 -9.26 -18.76
N SER A 268 -3.47 -9.63 -19.96
CA SER A 268 -2.23 -10.41 -20.09
C SER A 268 -1.02 -9.64 -19.59
N LEU A 269 -0.94 -8.33 -19.84
CA LEU A 269 0.11 -7.46 -19.32
C LEU A 269 0.05 -7.36 -17.78
N MET A 270 -1.14 -7.21 -17.20
CA MET A 270 -1.33 -7.19 -15.74
C MET A 270 -0.86 -8.51 -15.09
N VAL A 271 -1.24 -9.65 -15.65
CA VAL A 271 -0.79 -10.96 -15.19
C VAL A 271 0.73 -11.11 -15.33
N GLY A 272 1.29 -10.66 -16.45
CA GLY A 272 2.74 -10.63 -16.67
C GLY A 272 3.48 -9.80 -15.62
N MET A 273 2.97 -8.62 -15.27
CA MET A 273 3.54 -7.77 -14.23
C MET A 273 3.52 -8.45 -12.86
N ILE A 274 2.41 -9.09 -12.49
CA ILE A 274 2.29 -9.89 -11.26
C ILE A 274 3.34 -11.00 -11.25
N ALA A 275 3.45 -11.76 -12.34
CA ALA A 275 4.40 -12.86 -12.47
C ALA A 275 5.86 -12.38 -12.35
N MET A 276 6.22 -11.28 -13.02
CA MET A 276 7.58 -10.73 -12.97
C MET A 276 7.93 -10.17 -11.59
N SER A 277 6.98 -9.63 -10.85
CA SER A 277 7.20 -9.17 -9.48
C SER A 277 7.47 -10.34 -8.51
N LEU A 278 6.84 -11.49 -8.71
CA LEU A 278 6.96 -12.66 -7.86
C LEU A 278 8.17 -13.54 -8.21
N LEU A 279 8.57 -13.57 -9.47
CA LEU A 279 9.60 -14.50 -9.98
C LEU A 279 10.89 -14.51 -9.16
N PRO A 280 11.52 -13.38 -8.80
CA PRO A 280 12.74 -13.38 -7.99
C PRO A 280 12.54 -14.05 -6.61
N GLN A 281 11.39 -13.81 -6.00
CA GLN A 281 11.06 -14.29 -4.66
C GLN A 281 10.80 -15.79 -4.66
N VAL A 282 10.10 -16.29 -5.67
CA VAL A 282 9.86 -17.74 -5.88
C VAL A 282 11.18 -18.46 -6.06
N VAL A 283 12.04 -17.97 -6.94
CA VAL A 283 13.34 -18.60 -7.22
C VAL A 283 14.27 -18.58 -6.00
N ASP A 284 14.30 -17.45 -5.27
CA ASP A 284 15.13 -17.34 -4.06
C ASP A 284 14.64 -18.28 -2.95
N SER A 285 13.31 -18.46 -2.83
CA SER A 285 12.69 -19.42 -1.91
C SER A 285 13.09 -20.86 -2.26
N LEU A 286 12.93 -21.26 -3.51
CA LEU A 286 13.27 -22.61 -3.96
C LEU A 286 14.77 -22.91 -3.75
N ARG A 287 15.64 -21.95 -4.03
CA ARG A 287 17.09 -22.08 -3.79
C ARG A 287 17.42 -22.25 -2.31
N SER A 288 16.71 -21.51 -1.42
CA SER A 288 16.92 -21.60 0.02
C SER A 288 16.47 -22.97 0.57
N GLN A 289 15.35 -23.49 0.09
CA GLN A 289 14.86 -24.82 0.45
C GLN A 289 15.81 -25.92 -0.02
N ALA A 290 16.28 -25.85 -1.27
CA ALA A 290 17.25 -26.82 -1.80
C ALA A 290 18.54 -26.85 -0.99
N LYS A 291 19.09 -25.70 -0.58
CA LYS A 291 20.28 -25.63 0.28
C LYS A 291 20.02 -26.24 1.65
N ALA A 292 18.85 -25.98 2.26
CA ALA A 292 18.53 -26.55 3.57
C ALA A 292 18.40 -28.08 3.53
N GLN A 293 17.83 -28.65 2.46
CA GLN A 293 17.74 -30.10 2.25
C GLN A 293 19.12 -30.73 2.04
N THR A 294 20.01 -30.10 1.28
CA THR A 294 21.37 -30.58 1.08
C THR A 294 22.18 -30.61 2.39
N HIS A 295 22.03 -29.58 3.23
CA HIS A 295 22.68 -29.57 4.55
C HIS A 295 22.10 -30.61 5.51
N ALA A 296 20.79 -30.92 5.44
CA ALA A 296 20.18 -31.97 6.27
C ALA A 296 20.55 -33.41 5.85
N GLN A 297 21.01 -33.59 4.61
CA GLN A 297 21.48 -34.91 4.11
C GLN A 297 22.96 -35.17 4.38
N ILE A 298 23.74 -34.13 4.69
CA ILE A 298 25.19 -34.22 4.94
C ILE A 298 25.52 -34.41 6.45
N ASN A 299 24.57 -34.07 7.32
CA ASN A 299 24.64 -34.29 8.78
C ASN A 299 23.82 -35.50 9.20
#